data_53c8100a15138b1e99fa6f93165f711c
#
_entry.id   53c8100a15138b1e99fa6f93165f711c
#
_cell.length_a   1.000
_cell.length_b   1.000
_cell.length_c   1.000
_cell.angle_alpha   90.00
_cell.angle_beta   90.00
_cell.angle_gamma   90.00
#
_symmetry.space_group_name_H-M   'P 1'
#
loop_
_entity.id
_entity.type
_entity.pdbx_description
1 polymer ?
#
loop_
_entity_poly.entity_id
_entity_poly.type
_entity_poly.pdbx_seq_one_letter_code
_entity_poly.pdbx_strand_id
1 'polypeptide(L)'
;MGKYYLAVDIGASSGRHILGHLENGKIELEEIYRFENGMDHKDGKLLWNVDRLFGEILNGMKKCKEQGKIPVSMAIDTWAVDYVLLDEKDRILGDTYGYRDHRTDGMDAEVAKILPETELYAKTGIQKQIFNTIYQLMAEKQKEPELLQRAETLLMLPDYFGFRLTGNKLSEYTNGSTTQLVNPTTFQWDTDLIRKLGYPEDIFLLLQMPGTKVGQLLPEIQKEVGFNLEVVLCGSHDTASAVMAVPQTEGDGIYISSGTWSLMGIESLKPIINEEAAVANFTNEGGYDHRFRFLKNIMGLWMIQSVRHEYKDAYSFAQLCDMAEESKNFPSRVDVNDPSFLSPDNMVEAIKKYCQKTGQPVPESVGELASVVYRSLAQSYGETVSSLEKIAGRTYDGIHIIGGGSNAAYLNQLTADATGKTVYAGPGEATAIGNLLAQMIYAEELTDLKSARQCVRDSFEIKTFVPAK
;
A
#
# COMPACT_ATOMS: atom_id res chain seq x y z
N MET A 1 -8.42 31.88 8.12
CA MET A 1 -7.51 30.73 8.30
C MET A 1 -8.08 29.59 7.50
N GLY A 2 -7.26 28.91 6.69
CA GLY A 2 -7.68 27.70 5.96
C GLY A 2 -8.06 26.58 6.92
N LYS A 3 -8.91 25.65 6.45
CA LYS A 3 -9.23 24.42 7.19
C LYS A 3 -8.03 23.49 7.14
N TYR A 4 -7.65 22.92 8.29
CA TYR A 4 -6.66 21.87 8.34
C TYR A 4 -7.31 20.49 8.25
N TYR A 5 -6.65 19.56 7.57
CA TYR A 5 -6.99 18.15 7.45
C TYR A 5 -5.84 17.32 7.96
N LEU A 6 -6.12 16.20 8.62
CA LEU A 6 -5.08 15.33 9.18
C LEU A 6 -5.06 13.99 8.44
N ALA A 7 -3.97 13.69 7.76
CA ALA A 7 -3.68 12.35 7.26
C ALA A 7 -2.86 11.58 8.29
N VAL A 8 -3.32 10.38 8.65
CA VAL A 8 -2.60 9.41 9.46
C VAL A 8 -2.23 8.25 8.57
N ASP A 9 -0.99 8.24 8.10
CA ASP A 9 -0.41 7.25 7.20
C ASP A 9 0.46 6.29 8.01
N ILE A 10 0.01 5.05 8.17
CA ILE A 10 0.69 4.02 8.96
C ILE A 10 1.20 2.92 8.04
N GLY A 11 2.46 2.99 7.67
CA GLY A 11 3.14 1.91 6.95
C GLY A 11 3.65 0.80 7.88
N ALA A 12 4.09 -0.31 7.29
CA ALA A 12 4.57 -1.47 8.03
C ALA A 12 5.86 -1.20 8.86
N SER A 13 6.63 -0.16 8.55
CA SER A 13 7.88 0.18 9.23
C SER A 13 7.87 1.52 9.95
N SER A 14 6.95 2.41 9.62
CA SER A 14 6.81 3.72 10.27
C SER A 14 5.41 4.28 10.05
N GLY A 15 4.95 5.13 10.96
CA GLY A 15 3.73 5.90 10.78
C GLY A 15 4.00 7.39 10.91
N ARG A 16 3.14 8.20 10.32
CA ARG A 16 3.26 9.66 10.33
C ARG A 16 1.90 10.36 10.32
N HIS A 17 1.88 11.53 10.86
CA HIS A 17 0.74 12.43 10.87
C HIS A 17 1.13 13.66 10.06
N ILE A 18 0.39 13.92 9.00
CA ILE A 18 0.61 15.04 8.10
C ILE A 18 -0.63 15.92 8.10
N LEU A 19 -0.47 17.16 8.52
CA LEU A 19 -1.47 18.20 8.32
C LEU A 19 -1.37 18.73 6.90
N GLY A 20 -2.53 18.87 6.25
CA GLY A 20 -2.65 19.54 4.98
C GLY A 20 -3.71 20.62 5.00
N HIS A 21 -3.53 21.66 4.18
CA HIS A 21 -4.52 22.70 3.94
C HIS A 21 -4.32 23.30 2.55
N LEU A 22 -5.34 24.00 2.07
CA LEU A 22 -5.21 24.78 0.84
C LEU A 22 -4.80 26.20 1.15
N GLU A 23 -3.70 26.65 0.58
CA GLU A 23 -3.25 28.03 0.59
C GLU A 23 -3.06 28.54 -0.84
N ASN A 24 -3.81 29.59 -1.22
CA ASN A 24 -3.79 30.15 -2.59
C ASN A 24 -4.05 29.09 -3.68
N GLY A 25 -4.90 28.09 -3.41
CA GLY A 25 -5.24 27.02 -4.33
C GLY A 25 -4.20 25.90 -4.42
N LYS A 26 -3.19 25.91 -3.57
CA LYS A 26 -2.15 24.88 -3.49
C LYS A 26 -2.22 24.12 -2.17
N ILE A 27 -1.84 22.87 -2.22
CA ILE A 27 -1.74 22.02 -1.02
C ILE A 27 -0.41 22.34 -0.31
N GLU A 28 -0.51 22.74 0.95
CA GLU A 28 0.62 22.87 1.85
C GLU A 28 0.58 21.70 2.85
N LEU A 29 1.74 21.11 3.11
CA LEU A 29 1.90 19.95 3.98
C LEU A 29 2.83 20.26 5.15
N GLU A 30 2.51 19.69 6.29
CA GLU A 30 3.37 19.75 7.48
C GLU A 30 3.34 18.40 8.21
N GLU A 31 4.48 17.73 8.29
CA GLU A 31 4.63 16.56 9.14
C GLU A 31 4.72 17.01 10.60
N ILE A 32 3.76 16.60 11.41
CA ILE A 32 3.66 17.00 12.82
C ILE A 32 4.06 15.92 13.80
N TYR A 33 4.03 14.66 13.36
CA TYR A 33 4.39 13.53 14.19
C TYR A 33 4.84 12.34 13.33
N ARG A 34 5.86 11.65 13.82
CA ARG A 34 6.36 10.40 13.21
C ARG A 34 6.70 9.39 14.30
N PHE A 35 6.46 8.13 14.03
CA PHE A 35 6.82 7.03 14.92
C PHE A 35 7.32 5.82 14.12
N GLU A 36 8.12 4.99 14.77
CA GLU A 36 8.53 3.71 14.21
C GLU A 36 7.42 2.68 14.35
N ASN A 37 7.28 1.80 13.36
CA ASN A 37 6.35 0.69 13.38
C ASN A 37 7.09 -0.62 13.07
N GLY A 38 6.49 -1.73 13.49
CA GLY A 38 6.99 -3.07 13.28
C GLY A 38 6.11 -4.08 13.99
N MET A 39 6.24 -5.35 13.59
CA MET A 39 5.56 -6.46 14.24
C MET A 39 6.33 -6.91 15.48
N ASP A 40 5.60 -7.26 16.52
CA ASP A 40 6.14 -7.88 17.71
C ASP A 40 6.37 -9.39 17.43
N HIS A 41 7.54 -9.90 17.82
CA HIS A 41 7.83 -11.32 17.80
C HIS A 41 7.46 -11.92 19.17
N LYS A 42 6.38 -12.71 19.18
CA LYS A 42 5.90 -13.33 20.43
C LYS A 42 5.52 -14.79 20.20
N ASP A 43 6.13 -15.70 20.93
CA ASP A 43 5.85 -17.14 20.89
C ASP A 43 5.90 -17.75 19.47
N GLY A 44 6.83 -17.27 18.64
CA GLY A 44 6.99 -17.69 17.25
C GLY A 44 5.98 -17.07 16.28
N LYS A 45 5.18 -16.12 16.73
CA LYS A 45 4.19 -15.37 15.95
C LYS A 45 4.70 -13.96 15.62
N LEU A 46 4.26 -13.42 14.50
CA LEU A 46 4.44 -12.02 14.10
C LEU A 46 3.12 -11.27 14.29
N LEU A 47 3.06 -10.37 15.27
CA LEU A 47 1.82 -9.74 15.71
C LEU A 47 1.90 -8.21 15.59
N TRP A 48 0.77 -7.58 15.28
CA TRP A 48 0.60 -6.14 15.38
C TRP A 48 0.12 -5.74 16.77
N ASN A 49 0.80 -4.79 17.38
CA ASN A 49 0.36 -4.18 18.63
C ASN A 49 -0.60 -3.02 18.36
N VAL A 50 -1.88 -3.36 18.16
CA VAL A 50 -2.91 -2.37 17.76
C VAL A 50 -3.20 -1.33 18.83
N ASP A 51 -3.02 -1.65 20.12
CA ASP A 51 -3.17 -0.67 21.19
C ASP A 51 -2.03 0.35 21.19
N ARG A 52 -0.80 -0.08 20.94
CA ARG A 52 0.33 0.83 20.73
C ARG A 52 0.07 1.75 19.54
N LEU A 53 -0.34 1.18 18.39
CA LEU A 53 -0.64 1.96 17.19
C LEU A 53 -1.76 2.98 17.44
N PHE A 54 -2.80 2.59 18.15
CA PHE A 54 -3.87 3.52 18.54
C PHE A 54 -3.35 4.64 19.45
N GLY A 55 -2.48 4.32 20.40
CA GLY A 55 -1.79 5.31 21.22
C GLY A 55 -0.99 6.32 20.39
N GLU A 56 -0.29 5.85 19.34
CA GLU A 56 0.45 6.73 18.42
C GLU A 56 -0.48 7.64 17.60
N ILE A 57 -1.66 7.14 17.19
CA ILE A 57 -2.68 7.97 16.54
C ILE A 57 -3.08 9.14 17.47
N LEU A 58 -3.38 8.85 18.73
CA LEU A 58 -3.74 9.88 19.72
C LEU A 58 -2.58 10.84 20.01
N ASN A 59 -1.34 10.34 20.05
CA ASN A 59 -0.16 11.18 20.25
C ASN A 59 0.00 12.21 19.14
N GLY A 60 -0.15 11.81 17.87
CA GLY A 60 -0.10 12.73 16.75
C GLY A 60 -1.25 13.75 16.76
N MET A 61 -2.46 13.34 17.15
CA MET A 61 -3.58 14.26 17.32
C MET A 61 -3.29 15.32 18.42
N LYS A 62 -2.70 14.92 19.54
CA LYS A 62 -2.28 15.86 20.61
C LYS A 62 -1.28 16.88 20.08
N LYS A 63 -0.38 16.50 19.16
CA LYS A 63 0.56 17.43 18.52
C LYS A 63 -0.14 18.53 17.72
N CYS A 64 -1.26 18.22 17.04
CA CYS A 64 -2.07 19.25 16.37
C CYS A 64 -2.51 20.33 17.35
N LYS A 65 -2.98 19.93 18.54
CA LYS A 65 -3.40 20.86 19.58
C LYS A 65 -2.24 21.68 20.13
N GLU A 66 -1.10 21.03 20.42
CA GLU A 66 0.10 21.71 20.92
C GLU A 66 0.57 22.82 19.97
N GLN A 67 0.43 22.58 18.65
CA GLN A 67 0.79 23.55 17.61
C GLN A 67 -0.33 24.57 17.31
N GLY A 68 -1.50 24.44 17.94
CA GLY A 68 -2.65 25.32 17.70
C GLY A 68 -3.29 25.13 16.31
N LYS A 69 -3.05 24.00 15.65
CA LYS A 69 -3.56 23.67 14.31
C LYS A 69 -4.57 22.54 14.39
N ILE A 70 -5.81 22.88 14.73
CA ILE A 70 -6.89 21.89 14.92
C ILE A 70 -7.46 21.49 13.57
N PRO A 71 -7.37 20.19 13.15
CA PRO A 71 -7.96 19.72 11.92
C PRO A 71 -9.49 19.63 12.03
N VAL A 72 -10.18 19.90 10.92
CA VAL A 72 -11.65 19.74 10.83
C VAL A 72 -12.04 18.28 10.60
N SER A 73 -11.16 17.52 9.93
CA SER A 73 -11.31 16.08 9.77
C SER A 73 -9.98 15.36 9.80
N MET A 74 -10.08 14.02 9.92
CA MET A 74 -8.96 13.12 9.75
C MET A 74 -9.37 11.86 9.00
N ALA A 75 -8.40 11.21 8.38
CA ALA A 75 -8.56 9.88 7.82
C ALA A 75 -7.29 9.05 8.09
N ILE A 76 -7.46 7.73 8.11
CA ILE A 76 -6.40 6.77 8.42
C ILE A 76 -6.25 5.82 7.25
N ASP A 77 -5.04 5.65 6.76
CA ASP A 77 -4.66 4.59 5.86
C ASP A 77 -3.55 3.74 6.46
N THR A 78 -3.52 2.48 6.05
CA THR A 78 -2.51 1.50 6.47
C THR A 78 -2.13 0.61 5.30
N TRP A 79 -1.22 -0.35 5.57
CA TRP A 79 -1.03 -1.50 4.68
C TRP A 79 -2.32 -2.33 4.57
N ALA A 80 -2.36 -3.22 3.60
CA ALA A 80 -3.53 -4.05 3.31
C ALA A 80 -3.55 -5.39 4.07
N VAL A 81 -4.58 -6.16 3.86
CA VAL A 81 -4.84 -7.58 4.18
C VAL A 81 -4.97 -7.95 5.65
N ASP A 82 -4.45 -7.17 6.58
CA ASP A 82 -4.51 -7.47 8.01
C ASP A 82 -5.76 -6.91 8.68
N TYR A 83 -6.30 -7.66 9.63
CA TYR A 83 -7.60 -7.40 10.24
C TYR A 83 -7.62 -7.74 11.73
N VAL A 84 -8.68 -7.33 12.39
CA VAL A 84 -9.09 -7.81 13.71
C VAL A 84 -10.45 -8.50 13.63
N LEU A 85 -10.67 -9.48 14.51
CA LEU A 85 -11.99 -10.05 14.78
C LEU A 85 -12.50 -9.47 16.10
N LEU A 86 -13.76 -9.06 16.13
CA LEU A 86 -14.41 -8.53 17.33
C LEU A 86 -15.53 -9.47 17.80
N ASP A 87 -15.66 -9.61 19.13
CA ASP A 87 -16.76 -10.32 19.77
C ASP A 87 -18.04 -9.43 19.89
N GLU A 88 -19.10 -10.00 20.48
CA GLU A 88 -20.38 -9.33 20.78
C GLU A 88 -20.27 -8.07 21.65
N LYS A 89 -19.13 -7.88 22.32
CA LYS A 89 -18.83 -6.73 23.19
C LYS A 89 -17.76 -5.80 22.56
N ASP A 90 -17.53 -5.96 21.26
CA ASP A 90 -16.54 -5.20 20.51
C ASP A 90 -15.08 -5.35 21.01
N ARG A 91 -14.78 -6.47 21.67
CA ARG A 91 -13.40 -6.78 22.11
C ARG A 91 -12.73 -7.64 21.06
N ILE A 92 -11.42 -7.41 20.88
CA ILE A 92 -10.61 -8.21 19.96
C ILE A 92 -10.61 -9.68 20.41
N LEU A 93 -10.86 -10.56 19.46
CA LEU A 93 -10.74 -12.01 19.58
C LEU A 93 -9.40 -12.48 19.04
N GLY A 94 -8.65 -13.21 19.86
CA GLY A 94 -7.35 -13.76 19.48
C GLY A 94 -6.25 -12.70 19.29
N ASP A 95 -5.24 -13.08 18.52
CA ASP A 95 -4.09 -12.22 18.20
C ASP A 95 -4.33 -11.47 16.89
N THR A 96 -3.79 -10.26 16.76
CA THR A 96 -3.76 -9.52 15.49
C THR A 96 -2.48 -9.85 14.74
N TYR A 97 -2.56 -10.80 13.81
CA TYR A 97 -1.41 -11.28 13.07
C TYR A 97 -0.96 -10.29 11.99
N GLY A 98 0.34 -10.22 11.78
CA GLY A 98 0.91 -9.50 10.65
C GLY A 98 1.00 -10.37 9.40
N TYR A 99 0.88 -9.76 8.24
CA TYR A 99 0.86 -10.45 6.94
C TYR A 99 2.14 -11.28 6.63
N ARG A 100 3.22 -11.07 7.34
CA ARG A 100 4.48 -11.84 7.20
C ARG A 100 4.55 -13.05 8.14
N ASP A 101 3.50 -13.31 8.92
CA ASP A 101 3.44 -14.48 9.78
C ASP A 101 3.32 -15.77 8.96
N HIS A 102 4.01 -16.81 9.40
CA HIS A 102 4.02 -18.11 8.72
C HIS A 102 2.73 -18.92 8.91
N ARG A 103 1.71 -18.38 9.60
CA ARG A 103 0.44 -19.11 9.80
C ARG A 103 -0.28 -19.46 8.52
N THR A 104 -0.03 -18.68 7.45
CA THR A 104 -0.65 -18.87 6.14
C THR A 104 0.09 -19.85 5.24
N ASP A 105 1.24 -20.39 5.65
CA ASP A 105 1.99 -21.35 4.87
C ASP A 105 1.11 -22.58 4.55
N GLY A 106 0.93 -22.87 3.25
CA GLY A 106 0.10 -23.97 2.76
C GLY A 106 -1.40 -23.71 2.73
N MET A 107 -1.89 -22.55 3.22
CA MET A 107 -3.33 -22.23 3.23
C MET A 107 -3.89 -21.99 1.84
N ASP A 108 -3.07 -21.59 0.89
CA ASP A 108 -3.44 -21.51 -0.52
C ASP A 108 -3.83 -22.89 -1.10
N ALA A 109 -3.10 -23.93 -0.72
CA ALA A 109 -3.45 -25.30 -1.12
C ALA A 109 -4.77 -25.77 -0.46
N GLU A 110 -5.05 -25.35 0.77
CA GLU A 110 -6.31 -25.66 1.45
C GLU A 110 -7.50 -24.97 0.77
N VAL A 111 -7.35 -23.70 0.41
CA VAL A 111 -8.37 -22.96 -0.37
C VAL A 111 -8.56 -23.60 -1.74
N ALA A 112 -7.47 -24.01 -2.41
CA ALA A 112 -7.52 -24.63 -3.73
C ALA A 112 -8.27 -25.98 -3.75
N LYS A 113 -8.36 -26.71 -2.64
CA LYS A 113 -9.20 -27.91 -2.51
C LYS A 113 -10.69 -27.60 -2.62
N ILE A 114 -11.09 -26.39 -2.25
CA ILE A 114 -12.49 -25.92 -2.24
C ILE A 114 -12.83 -25.20 -3.54
N LEU A 115 -11.93 -24.31 -3.98
CA LEU A 115 -12.05 -23.51 -5.20
C LEU A 115 -10.69 -23.40 -5.90
N PRO A 116 -10.54 -23.95 -7.13
CA PRO A 116 -9.30 -23.83 -7.89
C PRO A 116 -8.83 -22.38 -8.05
N GLU A 117 -7.53 -22.17 -8.05
CA GLU A 117 -6.92 -20.83 -8.15
C GLU A 117 -7.41 -20.04 -9.37
N THR A 118 -7.56 -20.71 -10.51
CA THR A 118 -8.08 -20.10 -11.74
C THR A 118 -9.52 -19.61 -11.61
N GLU A 119 -10.37 -20.35 -10.90
CA GLU A 119 -11.75 -19.92 -10.61
C GLU A 119 -11.77 -18.78 -9.58
N LEU A 120 -10.92 -18.84 -8.59
CA LEU A 120 -10.79 -17.78 -7.58
C LEU A 120 -10.36 -16.47 -8.24
N TYR A 121 -9.34 -16.50 -9.11
CA TYR A 121 -8.92 -15.33 -9.86
C TYR A 121 -10.03 -14.81 -10.79
N ALA A 122 -10.70 -15.69 -11.51
CA ALA A 122 -11.81 -15.30 -12.39
C ALA A 122 -12.97 -14.61 -11.64
N LYS A 123 -13.19 -14.97 -10.36
CA LYS A 123 -14.20 -14.35 -9.51
C LYS A 123 -13.79 -13.00 -8.93
N THR A 124 -12.55 -12.86 -8.51
CA THR A 124 -12.09 -11.72 -7.70
C THR A 124 -11.15 -10.79 -8.46
N GLY A 125 -10.43 -11.28 -9.46
CA GLY A 125 -9.39 -10.55 -10.17
C GLY A 125 -8.17 -10.19 -9.31
N ILE A 126 -8.06 -10.75 -8.10
CA ILE A 126 -6.98 -10.43 -7.16
C ILE A 126 -5.84 -11.45 -7.33
N GLN A 127 -4.61 -10.92 -7.43
CA GLN A 127 -3.41 -11.75 -7.52
C GLN A 127 -3.25 -12.66 -6.30
N LYS A 128 -2.64 -13.81 -6.51
CA LYS A 128 -2.28 -14.70 -5.42
C LYS A 128 -1.08 -14.16 -4.65
N GLN A 129 -1.30 -13.91 -3.37
CA GLN A 129 -0.26 -13.70 -2.36
C GLN A 129 -0.63 -14.53 -1.14
N ILE A 130 0.30 -15.32 -0.60
CA ILE A 130 0.04 -16.24 0.51
C ILE A 130 -0.49 -15.54 1.77
N PHE A 131 -0.28 -14.24 1.87
CA PHE A 131 -0.72 -13.41 2.98
C PHE A 131 -2.11 -12.74 2.77
N ASN A 132 -2.77 -12.94 1.64
CA ASN A 132 -4.12 -12.38 1.45
C ASN A 132 -5.07 -12.84 2.55
N THR A 133 -6.01 -11.98 2.92
CA THR A 133 -6.95 -12.22 4.03
C THR A 133 -7.70 -13.54 3.89
N ILE A 134 -8.03 -13.95 2.67
CA ILE A 134 -8.66 -15.25 2.39
C ILE A 134 -7.85 -16.42 2.98
N TYR A 135 -6.52 -16.39 2.88
CA TYR A 135 -5.65 -17.44 3.42
C TYR A 135 -5.44 -17.27 4.93
N GLN A 136 -5.43 -16.05 5.43
CA GLN A 136 -5.38 -15.78 6.87
C GLN A 136 -6.64 -16.32 7.55
N LEU A 137 -7.83 -16.11 6.98
CA LEU A 137 -9.08 -16.68 7.49
C LEU A 137 -9.11 -18.22 7.38
N MET A 138 -8.47 -18.80 6.37
CA MET A 138 -8.34 -20.25 6.28
C MET A 138 -7.45 -20.79 7.42
N ALA A 139 -6.39 -20.09 7.78
CA ALA A 139 -5.55 -20.45 8.92
C ALA A 139 -6.33 -20.37 10.24
N GLU A 140 -7.13 -19.31 10.46
CA GLU A 140 -8.03 -19.23 11.63
C GLU A 140 -9.00 -20.39 11.66
N LYS A 141 -9.68 -20.66 10.54
CA LYS A 141 -10.66 -21.75 10.44
C LYS A 141 -10.07 -23.12 10.79
N GLN A 142 -8.82 -23.35 10.41
CA GLN A 142 -8.17 -24.65 10.67
C GLN A 142 -7.55 -24.77 12.06
N LYS A 143 -6.95 -23.69 12.56
CA LYS A 143 -6.17 -23.71 13.80
C LYS A 143 -6.98 -23.30 15.02
N GLU A 144 -7.88 -22.33 14.86
CA GLU A 144 -8.64 -21.69 15.95
C GLU A 144 -10.10 -21.44 15.53
N PRO A 145 -10.85 -22.48 15.07
CA PRO A 145 -12.19 -22.32 14.51
C PRO A 145 -13.20 -21.66 15.47
N GLU A 146 -12.99 -21.79 16.78
CA GLU A 146 -13.83 -21.15 17.78
C GLU A 146 -13.74 -19.62 17.76
N LEU A 147 -12.64 -19.03 17.28
CA LEU A 147 -12.53 -17.57 17.11
C LEU A 147 -13.49 -17.09 16.03
N LEU A 148 -13.51 -17.76 14.88
CA LEU A 148 -14.45 -17.43 13.80
C LEU A 148 -15.91 -17.65 14.22
N GLN A 149 -16.22 -18.66 15.03
CA GLN A 149 -17.58 -18.93 15.51
C GLN A 149 -18.08 -17.88 16.51
N ARG A 150 -17.17 -17.20 17.19
CA ARG A 150 -17.48 -16.14 18.17
C ARG A 150 -17.35 -14.74 17.60
N ALA A 151 -16.82 -14.62 16.41
CA ALA A 151 -16.66 -13.33 15.75
C ALA A 151 -18.00 -12.76 15.33
N GLU A 152 -18.25 -11.51 15.67
CA GLU A 152 -19.41 -10.70 15.25
C GLU A 152 -19.04 -9.67 14.19
N THR A 153 -17.77 -9.29 14.11
CA THR A 153 -17.31 -8.30 13.12
C THR A 153 -15.86 -8.55 12.76
N LEU A 154 -15.57 -8.47 11.47
CA LEU A 154 -14.20 -8.34 10.93
C LEU A 154 -13.99 -6.90 10.51
N LEU A 155 -12.92 -6.27 10.98
CA LEU A 155 -12.50 -4.94 10.54
C LEU A 155 -11.06 -4.99 10.06
N MET A 156 -10.80 -4.41 8.88
CA MET A 156 -9.43 -4.13 8.46
C MET A 156 -8.81 -3.13 9.44
N LEU A 157 -7.47 -3.11 9.55
CA LEU A 157 -6.82 -2.30 10.59
C LEU A 157 -7.21 -0.81 10.57
N PRO A 158 -7.25 -0.11 9.43
CA PRO A 158 -7.65 1.30 9.42
C PRO A 158 -9.11 1.49 9.86
N ASP A 159 -9.99 0.56 9.49
CA ASP A 159 -11.40 0.56 9.90
C ASP A 159 -11.54 0.36 11.42
N TYR A 160 -10.72 -0.53 11.99
CA TYR A 160 -10.68 -0.74 13.42
C TYR A 160 -10.24 0.53 14.18
N PHE A 161 -9.24 1.25 13.67
CA PHE A 161 -8.84 2.52 14.28
C PHE A 161 -9.94 3.59 14.16
N GLY A 162 -10.62 3.65 13.01
CA GLY A 162 -11.80 4.51 12.82
C GLY A 162 -12.92 4.19 13.83
N PHE A 163 -13.20 2.91 14.05
CA PHE A 163 -14.13 2.44 15.07
C PHE A 163 -13.69 2.86 16.49
N ARG A 164 -12.41 2.66 16.84
CA ARG A 164 -11.86 3.06 18.15
C ARG A 164 -12.01 4.56 18.42
N LEU A 165 -11.93 5.38 17.38
CA LEU A 165 -12.07 6.85 17.51
C LEU A 165 -13.54 7.28 17.64
N THR A 166 -14.48 6.61 16.97
CA THR A 166 -15.85 7.11 16.76
C THR A 166 -16.93 6.24 17.37
N GLY A 167 -16.66 4.99 17.69
CA GLY A 167 -17.65 3.98 18.08
C GLY A 167 -18.47 3.41 16.90
N ASN A 168 -18.25 3.88 15.66
CA ASN A 168 -18.97 3.41 14.48
C ASN A 168 -18.12 2.43 13.68
N LYS A 169 -18.66 1.23 13.42
CA LYS A 169 -18.00 0.20 12.62
C LYS A 169 -18.39 0.37 11.15
N LEU A 170 -17.41 0.68 10.30
CA LEU A 170 -17.54 0.70 8.85
C LEU A 170 -16.40 -0.16 8.27
N SER A 171 -16.59 -0.66 7.05
CA SER A 171 -15.53 -1.33 6.28
C SER A 171 -15.29 -0.55 4.99
N GLU A 172 -14.04 -0.20 4.72
CA GLU A 172 -13.67 0.59 3.57
C GLU A 172 -13.31 -0.32 2.37
N TYR A 173 -13.77 0.07 1.19
CA TYR A 173 -13.71 -0.73 -0.02
C TYR A 173 -12.27 -0.98 -0.51
N THR A 174 -11.38 0.02 -0.50
CA THR A 174 -10.05 -0.15 -1.13
C THR A 174 -9.19 -1.15 -0.38
N ASN A 175 -9.25 -1.14 0.96
CA ASN A 175 -8.57 -2.14 1.79
C ASN A 175 -9.32 -3.49 1.72
N GLY A 176 -10.65 -3.49 1.83
CA GLY A 176 -11.47 -4.69 1.68
C GLY A 176 -11.22 -5.43 0.36
N SER A 177 -10.99 -4.70 -0.74
CA SER A 177 -10.73 -5.30 -2.05
C SER A 177 -9.47 -6.16 -2.11
N THR A 178 -8.49 -5.91 -1.24
CA THR A 178 -7.23 -6.67 -1.19
C THR A 178 -7.37 -8.08 -0.60
N THR A 179 -8.49 -8.34 0.07
CA THR A 179 -8.74 -9.58 0.81
C THR A 179 -8.90 -10.84 -0.06
N GLN A 180 -9.11 -10.65 -1.37
CA GLN A 180 -9.50 -11.70 -2.32
C GLN A 180 -10.89 -12.31 -2.03
N LEU A 181 -11.77 -11.52 -1.37
CA LEU A 181 -13.14 -11.91 -1.01
C LEU A 181 -14.20 -10.96 -1.56
N VAL A 182 -13.80 -9.94 -2.34
CA VAL A 182 -14.71 -8.93 -2.91
C VAL A 182 -15.04 -9.26 -4.35
N ASN A 183 -16.31 -9.09 -4.71
CA ASN A 183 -16.79 -9.22 -6.08
C ASN A 183 -16.56 -7.89 -6.82
N PRO A 184 -15.77 -7.88 -7.89
CA PRO A 184 -15.41 -6.65 -8.60
C PRO A 184 -16.57 -6.02 -9.39
N THR A 185 -17.69 -6.74 -9.58
CA THR A 185 -18.87 -6.22 -10.26
C THR A 185 -19.81 -5.47 -9.31
N THR A 186 -19.96 -5.99 -8.10
CA THR A 186 -20.87 -5.40 -7.08
C THR A 186 -20.16 -4.44 -6.14
N PHE A 187 -18.81 -4.44 -6.10
CA PHE A 187 -17.99 -3.70 -5.14
C PHE A 187 -18.28 -4.04 -3.69
N GLN A 188 -18.84 -5.26 -3.46
CA GLN A 188 -19.19 -5.79 -2.16
C GLN A 188 -18.57 -7.17 -1.97
N TRP A 189 -18.63 -7.67 -0.75
CA TRP A 189 -18.17 -9.02 -0.43
C TRP A 189 -18.87 -10.06 -1.33
N ASP A 190 -18.12 -11.04 -1.83
CA ASP A 190 -18.65 -12.19 -2.55
C ASP A 190 -19.17 -13.21 -1.53
N THR A 191 -20.44 -13.07 -1.14
CA THR A 191 -21.07 -13.91 -0.10
C THR A 191 -21.11 -15.37 -0.51
N ASP A 192 -21.25 -15.68 -1.80
CA ASP A 192 -21.20 -17.07 -2.30
C ASP A 192 -19.82 -17.69 -2.13
N LEU A 193 -18.77 -16.91 -2.38
CA LEU A 193 -17.37 -17.32 -2.15
C LEU A 193 -17.12 -17.53 -0.66
N ILE A 194 -17.49 -16.57 0.18
CA ILE A 194 -17.35 -16.60 1.64
C ILE A 194 -18.02 -17.85 2.21
N ARG A 195 -19.29 -18.11 1.80
CA ARG A 195 -20.05 -19.29 2.20
C ARG A 195 -19.39 -20.59 1.71
N LYS A 196 -18.95 -20.63 0.46
CA LYS A 196 -18.27 -21.79 -0.12
C LYS A 196 -17.01 -22.15 0.64
N LEU A 197 -16.25 -21.16 1.12
CA LEU A 197 -15.06 -21.34 1.95
C LEU A 197 -15.40 -21.70 3.40
N GLY A 198 -16.68 -21.57 3.80
CA GLY A 198 -17.17 -21.84 5.15
C GLY A 198 -16.71 -20.81 6.16
N TYR A 199 -16.59 -19.55 5.73
CA TYR A 199 -16.40 -18.41 6.63
C TYR A 199 -17.78 -17.87 7.05
N PRO A 200 -17.93 -17.32 8.27
CA PRO A 200 -19.18 -16.71 8.71
C PRO A 200 -19.46 -15.43 7.89
N GLU A 201 -20.66 -15.38 7.27
CA GLU A 201 -21.02 -14.25 6.40
C GLU A 201 -21.32 -12.98 7.21
N ASP A 202 -21.88 -13.13 8.39
CA ASP A 202 -22.41 -12.02 9.20
C ASP A 202 -21.30 -11.11 9.79
N ILE A 203 -20.04 -11.56 9.77
CA ILE A 203 -18.92 -10.73 10.27
C ILE A 203 -18.48 -9.64 9.29
N PHE A 204 -18.92 -9.71 8.03
CA PHE A 204 -18.51 -8.80 6.95
C PHE A 204 -19.53 -7.66 6.80
N LEU A 205 -19.16 -6.46 7.22
CA LEU A 205 -19.98 -5.27 7.06
C LEU A 205 -19.99 -4.81 5.60
N LEU A 206 -21.08 -4.15 5.16
CA LEU A 206 -21.15 -3.57 3.82
C LEU A 206 -19.96 -2.61 3.58
N LEU A 207 -19.30 -2.79 2.44
CA LEU A 207 -18.17 -1.95 2.05
C LEU A 207 -18.64 -0.54 1.68
N GLN A 208 -17.94 0.45 2.20
CA GLN A 208 -18.16 1.87 1.96
C GLN A 208 -17.04 2.43 1.10
N MET A 209 -17.37 3.39 0.24
CA MET A 209 -16.38 4.06 -0.60
C MET A 209 -15.59 5.12 0.18
N PRO A 210 -14.34 5.42 -0.23
CA PRO A 210 -13.62 6.60 0.25
C PRO A 210 -14.48 7.87 0.14
N GLY A 211 -14.32 8.81 1.07
CA GLY A 211 -15.15 9.99 1.17
C GLY A 211 -16.42 9.78 2.02
N THR A 212 -16.61 8.60 2.61
CA THR A 212 -17.72 8.34 3.52
C THR A 212 -17.38 8.80 4.94
N LYS A 213 -18.31 9.48 5.59
CA LYS A 213 -18.18 9.88 7.00
C LYS A 213 -18.26 8.66 7.91
N VAL A 214 -17.29 8.51 8.81
CA VAL A 214 -17.32 7.51 9.89
C VAL A 214 -18.07 8.05 11.09
N GLY A 215 -17.70 9.24 11.57
CA GLY A 215 -18.35 9.87 12.71
C GLY A 215 -17.47 10.94 13.35
N GLN A 216 -17.98 11.47 14.46
CA GLN A 216 -17.20 12.35 15.31
C GLN A 216 -16.48 11.55 16.39
N LEU A 217 -15.44 12.12 16.97
CA LEU A 217 -14.69 11.48 18.07
C LEU A 217 -15.62 11.17 19.25
N LEU A 218 -15.39 10.03 19.88
CA LEU A 218 -16.03 9.70 21.16
C LEU A 218 -15.68 10.75 22.23
N PRO A 219 -16.59 11.03 23.20
CA PRO A 219 -16.34 12.05 24.23
C PRO A 219 -15.05 11.85 25.02
N GLU A 220 -14.66 10.59 25.32
CA GLU A 220 -13.41 10.25 26.00
C GLU A 220 -12.19 10.59 25.13
N ILE A 221 -12.26 10.36 23.83
CA ILE A 221 -11.19 10.71 22.88
C ILE A 221 -11.09 12.23 22.76
N GLN A 222 -12.22 12.94 22.61
CA GLN A 222 -12.23 14.41 22.60
C GLN A 222 -11.59 14.99 23.85
N LYS A 223 -11.88 14.40 25.01
CA LYS A 223 -11.28 14.84 26.28
C LYS A 223 -9.78 14.59 26.31
N GLU A 224 -9.33 13.47 25.77
CA GLU A 224 -7.92 13.09 25.77
C GLU A 224 -7.07 13.96 24.82
N VAL A 225 -7.54 14.15 23.58
CA VAL A 225 -6.81 14.96 22.58
C VAL A 225 -7.08 16.45 22.73
N GLY A 226 -8.21 16.80 23.36
CA GLY A 226 -8.60 18.16 23.74
C GLY A 226 -9.30 18.97 22.65
N PHE A 227 -9.84 18.33 21.62
CA PHE A 227 -10.67 18.90 20.55
C PHE A 227 -11.57 17.83 19.94
N ASN A 228 -12.50 18.25 19.07
CA ASN A 228 -13.31 17.37 18.27
C ASN A 228 -12.99 17.55 16.78
N LEU A 229 -13.17 16.48 16.01
CA LEU A 229 -13.07 16.48 14.55
C LEU A 229 -13.96 15.38 13.96
N GLU A 230 -14.09 15.36 12.66
CA GLU A 230 -14.79 14.33 11.92
C GLU A 230 -13.80 13.29 11.34
N VAL A 231 -14.07 12.01 11.54
CA VAL A 231 -13.33 10.91 10.91
C VAL A 231 -14.02 10.56 9.59
N VAL A 232 -13.22 10.52 8.50
CA VAL A 232 -13.69 10.25 7.14
C VAL A 232 -12.88 9.07 6.58
N LEU A 233 -13.50 8.22 5.77
CA LEU A 233 -12.79 7.17 5.03
C LEU A 233 -12.01 7.81 3.88
N CYS A 234 -10.71 7.51 3.79
CA CYS A 234 -9.89 7.74 2.60
C CYS A 234 -9.77 6.45 1.79
N GLY A 235 -8.94 6.38 0.78
CA GLY A 235 -8.44 5.12 0.27
C GLY A 235 -7.59 4.47 1.37
N SER A 236 -8.20 3.63 2.19
CA SER A 236 -7.57 3.19 3.44
C SER A 236 -6.48 2.13 3.24
N HIS A 237 -6.36 1.54 2.05
CA HIS A 237 -5.11 0.93 1.59
C HIS A 237 -4.17 2.04 1.13
N ASP A 238 -2.99 2.17 1.75
CA ASP A 238 -2.00 3.23 1.51
C ASP A 238 -1.73 3.50 0.01
N THR A 239 -1.64 2.43 -0.78
CA THR A 239 -1.46 2.54 -2.23
C THR A 239 -2.71 3.12 -2.94
N ALA A 240 -3.93 2.88 -2.44
CA ALA A 240 -5.12 3.48 -3.02
C ALA A 240 -5.12 5.00 -2.82
N SER A 241 -4.74 5.46 -1.63
CA SER A 241 -4.50 6.87 -1.38
C SER A 241 -3.36 7.40 -2.25
N ALA A 242 -2.22 6.72 -2.32
CA ALA A 242 -1.09 7.17 -3.15
C ALA A 242 -1.50 7.38 -4.62
N VAL A 243 -2.28 6.47 -5.20
CA VAL A 243 -2.74 6.57 -6.61
C VAL A 243 -3.68 7.75 -6.83
N MET A 244 -4.46 8.19 -5.84
CA MET A 244 -5.23 9.43 -5.94
C MET A 244 -4.34 10.65 -6.19
N ALA A 245 -3.13 10.66 -5.64
CA ALA A 245 -2.17 11.75 -5.76
C ALA A 245 -1.33 11.72 -7.05
N VAL A 246 -1.56 10.76 -7.97
CA VAL A 246 -0.89 10.76 -9.26
C VAL A 246 -1.23 12.05 -10.01
N PRO A 247 -0.25 12.90 -10.38
CA PRO A 247 -0.50 14.23 -10.95
C PRO A 247 -0.86 14.18 -12.43
N GLN A 248 -1.72 13.23 -12.81
CA GLN A 248 -2.19 13.00 -14.16
C GLN A 248 -3.57 13.61 -14.34
N THR A 249 -3.68 14.62 -15.17
CA THR A 249 -4.92 15.35 -15.41
C THR A 249 -5.59 14.98 -16.72
N GLU A 250 -4.82 14.51 -17.70
CA GLU A 250 -5.30 14.10 -19.02
C GLU A 250 -4.58 12.84 -19.49
N GLY A 251 -5.27 12.05 -20.31
CA GLY A 251 -4.74 10.80 -20.85
C GLY A 251 -4.66 9.66 -19.83
N ASP A 252 -4.08 8.57 -20.26
CA ASP A 252 -3.88 7.36 -19.48
C ASP A 252 -2.37 7.13 -19.29
N GLY A 253 -1.91 7.08 -18.04
CA GLY A 253 -0.51 6.81 -17.70
C GLY A 253 -0.37 5.56 -16.86
N ILE A 254 0.82 5.02 -16.87
CA ILE A 254 1.23 4.00 -15.91
C ILE A 254 1.66 4.73 -14.64
N TYR A 255 1.36 4.18 -13.48
CA TYR A 255 1.91 4.66 -12.21
C TYR A 255 2.82 3.61 -11.57
N ILE A 256 3.78 4.06 -10.78
CA ILE A 256 4.53 3.24 -9.83
C ILE A 256 4.41 3.92 -8.47
N SER A 257 3.66 3.29 -7.56
CA SER A 257 3.75 3.64 -6.14
C SER A 257 4.99 2.98 -5.59
N SER A 258 6.05 3.77 -5.42
CA SER A 258 7.39 3.28 -5.10
C SER A 258 7.74 3.54 -3.64
N GLY A 259 7.67 2.48 -2.86
CA GLY A 259 8.04 2.43 -1.45
C GLY A 259 8.83 1.15 -1.15
N THR A 260 8.55 0.52 -0.02
CA THR A 260 9.09 -0.82 0.32
C THR A 260 8.78 -1.82 -0.79
N TRP A 261 7.55 -1.81 -1.29
CA TRP A 261 7.12 -2.45 -2.54
C TRP A 261 7.06 -1.42 -3.66
N SER A 262 7.10 -1.89 -4.90
CA SER A 262 6.76 -1.10 -6.08
C SER A 262 5.47 -1.67 -6.68
N LEU A 263 4.38 -0.93 -6.52
CA LEU A 263 3.09 -1.31 -7.09
C LEU A 263 2.93 -0.57 -8.41
N MET A 264 3.11 -1.32 -9.52
CA MET A 264 3.12 -0.75 -10.87
C MET A 264 1.86 -1.14 -11.64
N GLY A 265 1.15 -0.16 -12.17
CA GLY A 265 -0.09 -0.44 -12.86
C GLY A 265 -0.74 0.78 -13.52
N ILE A 266 -2.02 0.60 -13.83
CA ILE A 266 -2.91 1.61 -14.42
C ILE A 266 -4.20 1.71 -13.61
N GLU A 267 -4.90 2.81 -13.73
CA GLU A 267 -6.30 2.89 -13.33
C GLU A 267 -7.22 2.47 -14.47
N SER A 268 -8.28 1.74 -14.13
CA SER A 268 -9.32 1.31 -15.06
C SER A 268 -10.70 1.48 -14.44
N LEU A 269 -11.71 1.77 -15.26
CA LEU A 269 -13.12 1.79 -14.83
C LEU A 269 -13.76 0.40 -14.84
N LYS A 270 -13.06 -0.60 -15.39
CA LYS A 270 -13.50 -2.00 -15.41
C LYS A 270 -12.34 -2.89 -15.00
N PRO A 271 -12.61 -3.98 -14.29
CA PRO A 271 -11.56 -4.93 -13.96
C PRO A 271 -11.06 -5.65 -15.22
N ILE A 272 -9.75 -5.92 -15.26
CA ILE A 272 -9.11 -6.70 -16.33
C ILE A 272 -8.85 -8.09 -15.78
N ILE A 273 -9.78 -9.01 -16.05
CA ILE A 273 -9.75 -10.38 -15.54
C ILE A 273 -9.74 -11.32 -16.73
N ASN A 274 -8.55 -11.79 -17.10
CA ASN A 274 -8.33 -12.78 -18.17
C ASN A 274 -7.17 -13.71 -17.81
N GLU A 275 -6.94 -14.71 -18.62
CA GLU A 275 -5.91 -15.71 -18.38
C GLU A 275 -4.50 -15.10 -18.40
N GLU A 276 -4.22 -14.16 -19.30
CA GLU A 276 -2.93 -13.49 -19.38
C GLU A 276 -2.64 -12.67 -18.11
N ALA A 277 -3.64 -11.99 -17.58
CA ALA A 277 -3.51 -11.24 -16.33
C ALA A 277 -3.27 -12.17 -15.13
N ALA A 278 -3.97 -13.31 -15.08
CA ALA A 278 -3.77 -14.33 -14.05
C ALA A 278 -2.35 -14.90 -14.09
N VAL A 279 -1.88 -15.34 -15.27
CA VAL A 279 -0.54 -15.92 -15.45
C VAL A 279 0.56 -14.90 -15.14
N ALA A 280 0.37 -13.64 -15.51
CA ALA A 280 1.31 -12.55 -15.21
C ALA A 280 1.20 -12.02 -13.77
N ASN A 281 0.27 -12.59 -12.99
CA ASN A 281 0.00 -12.24 -11.58
C ASN A 281 -0.33 -10.76 -11.36
N PHE A 282 -1.21 -10.20 -12.22
CA PHE A 282 -1.80 -8.89 -12.01
C PHE A 282 -3.02 -8.95 -11.11
N THR A 283 -3.29 -7.86 -10.41
CA THR A 283 -4.42 -7.70 -9.48
C THR A 283 -5.32 -6.53 -9.88
N ASN A 284 -6.61 -6.61 -9.53
CA ASN A 284 -7.61 -5.56 -9.74
C ASN A 284 -8.09 -5.03 -8.38
N GLU A 285 -7.24 -4.31 -7.68
CA GLU A 285 -7.60 -3.75 -6.38
C GLU A 285 -8.46 -2.50 -6.52
N GLY A 286 -9.30 -2.23 -5.53
CA GLY A 286 -10.15 -1.06 -5.49
C GLY A 286 -9.39 0.25 -5.37
N GLY A 287 -9.87 1.27 -6.07
CA GLY A 287 -9.41 2.64 -6.00
C GLY A 287 -10.55 3.60 -5.65
N TYR A 288 -10.25 4.90 -5.66
CA TYR A 288 -11.23 5.95 -5.45
C TYR A 288 -12.26 5.99 -6.59
N ASP A 289 -13.51 6.36 -6.28
CA ASP A 289 -14.58 6.56 -7.25
C ASP A 289 -14.83 5.34 -8.17
N HIS A 290 -14.93 4.13 -7.55
CA HIS A 290 -15.18 2.85 -8.23
C HIS A 290 -14.14 2.52 -9.32
N ARG A 291 -12.94 3.09 -9.26
CA ARG A 291 -11.83 2.73 -10.14
C ARG A 291 -11.16 1.46 -9.65
N PHE A 292 -10.58 0.74 -10.58
CA PHE A 292 -9.69 -0.37 -10.30
C PHE A 292 -8.25 0.09 -10.48
N ARG A 293 -7.41 -0.32 -9.58
CA ARG A 293 -5.97 -0.27 -9.72
C ARG A 293 -5.53 -1.62 -10.29
N PHE A 294 -5.41 -1.71 -11.61
CA PHE A 294 -4.87 -2.90 -12.27
C PHE A 294 -3.36 -2.82 -12.20
N LEU A 295 -2.77 -3.62 -11.32
CA LEU A 295 -1.35 -3.48 -10.97
C LEU A 295 -0.67 -4.82 -10.72
N LYS A 296 0.65 -4.80 -10.67
CA LYS A 296 1.50 -5.89 -10.21
C LYS A 296 2.35 -5.41 -9.04
N ASN A 297 2.41 -6.21 -7.97
CA ASN A 297 3.35 -6.02 -6.88
C ASN A 297 4.73 -6.51 -7.33
N ILE A 298 5.71 -5.64 -7.24
CA ILE A 298 7.12 -5.92 -7.54
C ILE A 298 7.90 -5.65 -6.27
N MET A 299 8.90 -6.47 -5.96
CA MET A 299 9.82 -6.14 -4.88
C MET A 299 10.41 -4.76 -5.17
N GLY A 300 10.27 -3.84 -4.22
CA GLY A 300 10.63 -2.44 -4.44
C GLY A 300 11.92 -2.04 -3.75
N LEU A 301 11.90 -0.88 -3.13
CA LEU A 301 13.07 -0.33 -2.44
C LEU A 301 13.47 -1.10 -1.18
N TRP A 302 12.68 -2.09 -0.75
CA TRP A 302 13.04 -3.01 0.32
C TRP A 302 14.45 -3.59 0.16
N MET A 303 14.82 -3.97 -1.06
CA MET A 303 16.15 -4.55 -1.31
C MET A 303 17.27 -3.55 -0.99
N ILE A 304 17.17 -2.31 -1.49
CA ILE A 304 18.21 -1.29 -1.23
C ILE A 304 18.15 -0.76 0.22
N GLN A 305 16.97 -0.72 0.84
CA GLN A 305 16.80 -0.38 2.24
C GLN A 305 17.51 -1.42 3.12
N SER A 306 17.32 -2.71 2.82
CA SER A 306 17.96 -3.81 3.53
C SER A 306 19.47 -3.80 3.33
N VAL A 307 19.96 -3.60 2.09
CA VAL A 307 21.41 -3.43 1.84
C VAL A 307 21.96 -2.29 2.69
N ARG A 308 21.29 -1.12 2.71
CA ARG A 308 21.70 0.03 3.53
C ARG A 308 21.79 -0.34 5.01
N HIS A 309 20.77 -1.04 5.52
CA HIS A 309 20.72 -1.47 6.93
C HIS A 309 21.86 -2.44 7.30
N GLU A 310 22.20 -3.39 6.41
CA GLU A 310 23.33 -4.31 6.59
C GLU A 310 24.67 -3.56 6.71
N TYR A 311 24.79 -2.40 6.10
CA TYR A 311 25.93 -1.49 6.26
C TYR A 311 25.72 -0.48 7.39
N LYS A 312 24.84 -0.77 8.38
CA LYS A 312 24.57 0.05 9.58
C LYS A 312 24.20 1.48 9.23
N ASP A 313 23.42 1.65 8.15
CA ASP A 313 22.98 2.94 7.65
C ASP A 313 24.10 3.97 7.38
N ALA A 314 25.30 3.49 7.10
CA ALA A 314 26.48 4.34 6.86
C ALA A 314 26.36 5.22 5.60
N TYR A 315 25.45 4.89 4.69
CA TYR A 315 25.24 5.61 3.42
C TYR A 315 23.81 6.16 3.36
N SER A 316 23.67 7.38 2.86
CA SER A 316 22.34 7.91 2.48
C SER A 316 21.85 7.25 1.17
N PHE A 317 20.55 7.32 0.90
CA PHE A 317 20.01 6.82 -0.37
C PHE A 317 20.57 7.55 -1.59
N ALA A 318 20.86 8.85 -1.47
CA ALA A 318 21.50 9.62 -2.52
C ALA A 318 22.91 9.08 -2.81
N GLN A 319 23.72 8.84 -1.78
CA GLN A 319 25.05 8.23 -1.94
C GLN A 319 24.98 6.84 -2.58
N LEU A 320 23.98 6.01 -2.21
CA LEU A 320 23.80 4.70 -2.85
C LEU A 320 23.43 4.82 -4.34
N CYS A 321 22.65 5.82 -4.72
CA CYS A 321 22.38 6.12 -6.13
C CYS A 321 23.67 6.52 -6.88
N ASP A 322 24.47 7.42 -6.32
CA ASP A 322 25.73 7.87 -6.94
C ASP A 322 26.72 6.70 -7.09
N MET A 323 26.91 5.90 -6.04
CA MET A 323 27.77 4.72 -6.06
C MET A 323 27.31 3.65 -7.06
N ALA A 324 25.99 3.49 -7.20
CA ALA A 324 25.39 2.58 -8.18
C ALA A 324 25.64 3.06 -9.61
N GLU A 325 25.55 4.37 -9.86
CA GLU A 325 25.87 4.97 -11.17
C GLU A 325 27.33 4.83 -11.52
N GLU A 326 28.24 5.05 -10.57
CA GLU A 326 29.69 4.79 -10.75
C GLU A 326 29.97 3.32 -11.09
N SER A 327 29.17 2.40 -10.55
CA SER A 327 29.25 0.94 -10.78
C SER A 327 28.36 0.44 -11.91
N LYS A 328 27.85 1.31 -12.78
CA LYS A 328 26.87 0.97 -13.85
C LYS A 328 27.31 -0.12 -14.82
N ASN A 329 28.60 -0.35 -14.96
CA ASN A 329 29.18 -1.38 -15.86
C ASN A 329 29.21 -2.77 -15.22
N PHE A 330 28.87 -2.91 -13.93
CA PHE A 330 28.80 -4.23 -13.28
C PHE A 330 27.68 -5.05 -13.92
N PRO A 331 27.95 -6.27 -14.44
CA PRO A 331 27.03 -6.92 -15.39
C PRO A 331 25.83 -7.63 -14.75
N SER A 332 25.93 -8.04 -13.47
CA SER A 332 24.98 -8.94 -12.83
C SER A 332 23.60 -8.33 -12.63
N ARG A 333 22.58 -9.19 -12.72
CA ARG A 333 21.17 -8.89 -12.48
C ARG A 333 20.53 -10.00 -11.67
N VAL A 334 19.55 -9.64 -10.87
CA VAL A 334 18.75 -10.60 -10.11
C VAL A 334 17.29 -10.48 -10.53
N ASP A 335 16.56 -11.59 -10.45
CA ASP A 335 15.09 -11.48 -10.47
C ASP A 335 14.65 -10.94 -9.11
N VAL A 336 14.23 -9.68 -9.09
CA VAL A 336 13.82 -9.01 -7.84
C VAL A 336 12.62 -9.68 -7.16
N ASN A 337 11.84 -10.46 -7.91
CA ASN A 337 10.67 -11.18 -7.41
C ASN A 337 11.00 -12.62 -6.95
N ASP A 338 12.28 -13.03 -6.98
CA ASP A 338 12.67 -14.34 -6.45
C ASP A 338 12.32 -14.43 -4.96
N PRO A 339 11.69 -15.53 -4.50
CA PRO A 339 11.29 -15.70 -3.11
C PRO A 339 12.42 -15.52 -2.09
N SER A 340 13.68 -15.73 -2.49
CA SER A 340 14.84 -15.55 -1.62
C SER A 340 15.05 -14.10 -1.15
N PHE A 341 14.41 -13.12 -1.81
CA PHE A 341 14.49 -11.69 -1.44
C PHE A 341 13.32 -11.20 -0.60
N LEU A 342 12.30 -12.02 -0.37
CA LEU A 342 11.11 -11.60 0.36
C LEU A 342 11.40 -11.30 1.85
N SER A 343 12.16 -12.15 2.49
CA SER A 343 12.53 -12.00 3.91
C SER A 343 13.85 -12.74 4.23
N PRO A 344 14.97 -12.36 3.61
CA PRO A 344 16.27 -12.98 3.92
C PRO A 344 16.80 -12.48 5.27
N ASP A 345 17.53 -13.33 5.98
CA ASP A 345 18.26 -12.93 7.18
C ASP A 345 19.30 -11.83 6.90
N ASN A 346 19.86 -11.84 5.68
CA ASN A 346 20.81 -10.86 5.20
C ASN A 346 20.67 -10.68 3.68
N MET A 347 20.26 -9.49 3.25
CA MET A 347 19.98 -9.18 1.84
C MET A 347 21.26 -9.17 0.99
N VAL A 348 22.37 -8.71 1.52
CA VAL A 348 23.66 -8.68 0.81
C VAL A 348 24.08 -10.11 0.46
N GLU A 349 24.00 -11.02 1.42
CA GLU A 349 24.34 -12.43 1.19
C GLU A 349 23.34 -13.12 0.26
N ALA A 350 22.05 -12.77 0.33
CA ALA A 350 21.04 -13.28 -0.59
C ALA A 350 21.34 -12.89 -2.05
N ILE A 351 21.70 -11.62 -2.31
CA ILE A 351 22.08 -11.12 -3.65
C ILE A 351 23.33 -11.85 -4.14
N LYS A 352 24.37 -11.99 -3.30
CA LYS A 352 25.60 -12.71 -3.65
C LYS A 352 25.35 -14.16 -3.99
N LYS A 353 24.56 -14.87 -3.17
CA LYS A 353 24.18 -16.27 -3.39
C LYS A 353 23.38 -16.44 -4.69
N TYR A 354 22.48 -15.51 -4.98
CA TYR A 354 21.73 -15.52 -6.24
C TYR A 354 22.66 -15.40 -7.44
N CYS A 355 23.60 -14.45 -7.44
CA CYS A 355 24.58 -14.28 -8.50
C CYS A 355 25.46 -15.53 -8.66
N GLN A 356 25.93 -16.14 -7.56
CA GLN A 356 26.68 -17.40 -7.60
C GLN A 356 25.87 -18.53 -8.21
N LYS A 357 24.62 -18.73 -7.77
CA LYS A 357 23.71 -19.77 -8.25
C LYS A 357 23.42 -19.64 -9.75
N THR A 358 23.37 -18.42 -10.26
CA THR A 358 23.09 -18.12 -11.67
C THR A 358 24.35 -17.99 -12.53
N GLY A 359 25.55 -18.23 -11.96
CA GLY A 359 26.82 -18.18 -12.68
C GLY A 359 27.24 -16.76 -13.09
N GLN A 360 26.76 -15.75 -12.40
CA GLN A 360 27.07 -14.34 -12.66
C GLN A 360 28.22 -13.84 -11.77
N PRO A 361 28.94 -12.78 -12.15
CA PRO A 361 29.89 -12.11 -11.26
C PRO A 361 29.23 -11.70 -9.94
N VAL A 362 29.92 -11.94 -8.82
CA VAL A 362 29.41 -11.65 -7.49
C VAL A 362 29.79 -10.22 -7.10
N PRO A 363 28.83 -9.36 -6.70
CA PRO A 363 29.13 -8.01 -6.28
C PRO A 363 29.94 -8.01 -4.97
N GLU A 364 31.03 -7.24 -4.92
CA GLU A 364 31.92 -7.15 -3.74
C GLU A 364 31.76 -5.81 -3.02
N SER A 365 31.54 -4.73 -3.76
CA SER A 365 31.38 -3.38 -3.22
C SER A 365 29.93 -2.99 -3.03
N VAL A 366 29.67 -1.98 -2.16
CA VAL A 366 28.34 -1.40 -1.94
C VAL A 366 27.78 -0.81 -3.24
N GLY A 367 28.64 -0.17 -4.05
CA GLY A 367 28.26 0.39 -5.34
C GLY A 367 27.78 -0.67 -6.32
N GLU A 368 28.50 -1.81 -6.40
CA GLU A 368 28.08 -2.95 -7.23
C GLU A 368 26.76 -3.56 -6.75
N LEU A 369 26.59 -3.74 -5.43
CA LEU A 369 25.33 -4.20 -4.86
C LEU A 369 24.17 -3.26 -5.20
N ALA A 370 24.35 -1.97 -5.00
CA ALA A 370 23.35 -0.96 -5.33
C ALA A 370 23.04 -0.93 -6.84
N SER A 371 24.08 -1.06 -7.70
CA SER A 371 23.92 -1.16 -9.16
C SER A 371 23.10 -2.39 -9.56
N VAL A 372 23.41 -3.56 -8.97
CA VAL A 372 22.62 -4.79 -9.20
C VAL A 372 21.15 -4.56 -8.85
N VAL A 373 20.87 -3.99 -7.67
CA VAL A 373 19.48 -3.76 -7.21
C VAL A 373 18.75 -2.79 -8.13
N TYR A 374 19.26 -1.57 -8.35
CA TYR A 374 18.55 -0.56 -9.14
C TYR A 374 18.34 -0.96 -10.59
N ARG A 375 19.34 -1.59 -11.22
CA ARG A 375 19.22 -2.03 -12.62
C ARG A 375 18.31 -3.24 -12.76
N SER A 376 18.23 -4.11 -11.75
CA SER A 376 17.30 -5.24 -11.74
C SER A 376 15.86 -4.75 -11.54
N LEU A 377 15.63 -3.76 -10.68
CA LEU A 377 14.33 -3.10 -10.52
C LEU A 377 13.88 -2.46 -11.84
N ALA A 378 14.74 -1.68 -12.48
CA ALA A 378 14.41 -1.02 -13.75
C ALA A 378 14.08 -2.04 -14.85
N GLN A 379 14.81 -3.15 -14.93
CA GLN A 379 14.53 -4.25 -15.85
C GLN A 379 13.14 -4.85 -15.57
N SER A 380 12.82 -5.14 -14.32
CA SER A 380 11.52 -5.67 -13.92
C SER A 380 10.37 -4.70 -14.25
N TYR A 381 10.60 -3.39 -14.14
CA TYR A 381 9.63 -2.38 -14.58
C TYR A 381 9.43 -2.41 -16.09
N GLY A 382 10.48 -2.54 -16.90
CA GLY A 382 10.40 -2.68 -18.35
C GLY A 382 9.59 -3.90 -18.79
N GLU A 383 9.85 -5.04 -18.17
CA GLU A 383 9.12 -6.29 -18.38
C GLU A 383 7.64 -6.15 -17.99
N THR A 384 7.37 -5.46 -16.87
CA THR A 384 6.02 -5.21 -16.38
C THR A 384 5.24 -4.27 -17.31
N VAL A 385 5.86 -3.20 -17.84
CA VAL A 385 5.24 -2.33 -18.85
C VAL A 385 4.83 -3.14 -20.08
N SER A 386 5.75 -3.97 -20.59
CA SER A 386 5.49 -4.79 -21.77
C SER A 386 4.31 -5.75 -21.58
N SER A 387 4.25 -6.39 -20.40
CA SER A 387 3.15 -7.28 -20.03
C SER A 387 1.84 -6.53 -19.88
N LEU A 388 1.87 -5.38 -19.20
CA LEU A 388 0.70 -4.54 -18.93
C LEU A 388 0.10 -4.00 -20.24
N GLU A 389 0.92 -3.48 -21.16
CA GLU A 389 0.46 -2.98 -22.47
C GLU A 389 -0.15 -4.09 -23.33
N LYS A 390 0.46 -5.28 -23.32
CA LYS A 390 -0.07 -6.45 -24.01
C LYS A 390 -1.45 -6.85 -23.47
N ILE A 391 -1.59 -6.94 -22.13
CA ILE A 391 -2.83 -7.36 -21.48
C ILE A 391 -3.92 -6.30 -21.64
N ALA A 392 -3.56 -5.02 -21.49
CA ALA A 392 -4.50 -3.91 -21.65
C ALA A 392 -4.86 -3.62 -23.13
N GLY A 393 -4.11 -4.19 -24.08
CA GLY A 393 -4.34 -4.02 -25.52
C GLY A 393 -4.06 -2.59 -26.03
N ARG A 394 -3.24 -1.81 -25.31
CA ARG A 394 -2.89 -0.42 -25.66
C ARG A 394 -1.54 0.00 -25.07
N THR A 395 -0.96 1.04 -25.64
CA THR A 395 0.27 1.67 -25.16
C THR A 395 -0.01 2.89 -24.30
N TYR A 396 0.97 3.28 -23.49
CA TYR A 396 0.89 4.43 -22.58
C TYR A 396 2.08 5.36 -22.84
N ASP A 397 1.87 6.67 -22.72
CA ASP A 397 2.87 7.67 -23.10
C ASP A 397 3.91 7.94 -22.01
N GLY A 398 3.57 7.71 -20.73
CA GLY A 398 4.47 8.01 -19.63
C GLY A 398 4.21 7.18 -18.39
N ILE A 399 5.14 7.31 -17.45
CA ILE A 399 5.11 6.63 -16.15
C ILE A 399 5.19 7.68 -15.05
N HIS A 400 4.23 7.66 -14.12
CA HIS A 400 4.23 8.50 -12.93
C HIS A 400 4.79 7.71 -11.74
N ILE A 401 5.96 8.09 -11.23
CA ILE A 401 6.55 7.49 -10.03
C ILE A 401 6.24 8.38 -8.84
N ILE A 402 5.46 7.85 -7.90
CA ILE A 402 5.02 8.52 -6.69
C ILE A 402 5.55 7.80 -5.44
N GLY A 403 5.51 8.47 -4.30
CA GLY A 403 6.06 7.95 -3.05
C GLY A 403 7.57 8.14 -2.93
N GLY A 404 8.19 7.55 -1.91
CA GLY A 404 9.61 7.76 -1.58
C GLY A 404 10.59 7.50 -2.72
N GLY A 405 10.27 6.54 -3.61
CA GLY A 405 11.10 6.22 -4.78
C GLY A 405 11.17 7.32 -5.84
N SER A 406 10.26 8.27 -5.85
CA SER A 406 10.34 9.44 -6.73
C SER A 406 11.62 10.27 -6.51
N ASN A 407 12.25 10.13 -5.36
CA ASN A 407 13.52 10.79 -5.02
C ASN A 407 14.76 10.04 -5.54
N ALA A 408 14.62 8.80 -5.99
CA ALA A 408 15.74 7.97 -6.48
C ALA A 408 16.07 8.30 -7.96
N ALA A 409 16.72 9.42 -8.20
CA ALA A 409 16.98 9.96 -9.54
C ALA A 409 17.62 8.94 -10.49
N TYR A 410 18.61 8.18 -10.01
CA TYR A 410 19.26 7.14 -10.83
C TYR A 410 18.29 6.03 -11.23
N LEU A 411 17.46 5.52 -10.30
CA LEU A 411 16.43 4.51 -10.62
C LEU A 411 15.39 5.07 -11.59
N ASN A 412 14.98 6.32 -11.42
CA ASN A 412 14.00 6.97 -12.29
C ASN A 412 14.53 7.10 -13.72
N GLN A 413 15.81 7.46 -13.91
CA GLN A 413 16.44 7.47 -15.23
C GLN A 413 16.54 6.06 -15.81
N LEU A 414 17.01 5.09 -15.04
CA LEU A 414 17.06 3.69 -15.48
C LEU A 414 15.68 3.16 -15.88
N THR A 415 14.62 3.59 -15.18
CA THR A 415 13.24 3.23 -15.51
C THR A 415 12.83 3.83 -16.86
N ALA A 416 13.17 5.10 -17.11
CA ALA A 416 12.92 5.73 -18.41
C ALA A 416 13.64 4.97 -19.53
N ASP A 417 14.92 4.64 -19.33
CA ASP A 417 15.75 3.93 -20.32
C ASP A 417 15.23 2.52 -20.60
N ALA A 418 14.87 1.77 -19.55
CA ALA A 418 14.39 0.39 -19.67
C ALA A 418 13.00 0.28 -20.30
N THR A 419 12.15 1.29 -20.11
CA THR A 419 10.77 1.28 -20.60
C THR A 419 10.61 2.00 -21.93
N GLY A 420 11.58 2.85 -22.31
CA GLY A 420 11.48 3.74 -23.46
C GLY A 420 10.42 4.85 -23.28
N LYS A 421 9.99 5.11 -22.02
CA LYS A 421 8.92 6.08 -21.72
C LYS A 421 9.43 7.22 -20.86
N THR A 422 8.81 8.38 -21.01
CA THR A 422 9.07 9.51 -20.10
C THR A 422 8.58 9.17 -18.71
N VAL A 423 9.44 9.40 -17.72
CA VAL A 423 9.11 9.22 -16.29
C VAL A 423 8.88 10.60 -15.66
N TYR A 424 7.78 10.71 -14.93
CA TYR A 424 7.37 11.87 -14.12
C TYR A 424 7.45 11.46 -12.65
N ALA A 425 8.44 11.96 -11.92
CA ALA A 425 8.73 11.56 -10.55
C ALA A 425 8.28 12.62 -9.54
N GLY A 426 7.35 12.26 -8.68
CA GLY A 426 6.73 13.08 -7.63
C GLY A 426 5.20 12.97 -7.65
N PRO A 427 4.54 13.36 -6.54
CA PRO A 427 5.11 13.77 -5.26
C PRO A 427 5.64 12.61 -4.42
N GLY A 428 6.55 12.92 -3.48
CA GLY A 428 7.13 11.93 -2.56
C GLY A 428 6.18 11.46 -1.46
N GLU A 429 5.30 12.36 -0.98
CA GLU A 429 4.33 12.11 0.10
C GLU A 429 2.95 11.69 -0.44
N ALA A 430 2.94 10.88 -1.50
CA ALA A 430 1.73 10.60 -2.28
C ALA A 430 0.59 9.98 -1.44
N THR A 431 0.90 9.07 -0.52
CA THR A 431 -0.11 8.42 0.34
C THR A 431 -0.84 9.45 1.20
N ALA A 432 -0.09 10.26 1.95
CA ALA A 432 -0.68 11.30 2.78
C ALA A 432 -1.43 12.34 1.95
N ILE A 433 -0.91 12.72 0.79
CA ILE A 433 -1.60 13.64 -0.12
C ILE A 433 -2.94 13.04 -0.56
N GLY A 434 -2.98 11.80 -1.03
CA GLY A 434 -4.22 11.14 -1.47
C GLY A 434 -5.25 11.01 -0.36
N ASN A 435 -4.78 10.69 0.86
CA ASN A 435 -5.61 10.70 2.06
C ASN A 435 -6.26 12.07 2.28
N LEU A 436 -5.46 13.15 2.22
CA LEU A 436 -5.95 14.53 2.34
C LEU A 436 -6.91 14.90 1.21
N LEU A 437 -6.64 14.48 -0.04
CA LEU A 437 -7.51 14.74 -1.18
C LEU A 437 -8.90 14.16 -0.97
N ALA A 438 -9.01 12.93 -0.45
CA ALA A 438 -10.31 12.32 -0.13
C ALA A 438 -11.10 13.16 0.88
N GLN A 439 -10.42 13.69 1.91
CA GLN A 439 -11.03 14.57 2.90
C GLN A 439 -11.45 15.94 2.30
N MET A 440 -10.60 16.52 1.43
CA MET A 440 -10.88 17.82 0.79
C MET A 440 -12.02 17.72 -0.23
N ILE A 441 -12.16 16.57 -0.93
CA ILE A 441 -13.31 16.31 -1.81
C ILE A 441 -14.57 16.13 -0.96
N TYR A 442 -14.50 15.37 0.13
CA TYR A 442 -15.60 15.22 1.08
C TYR A 442 -16.07 16.57 1.65
N ALA A 443 -15.12 17.46 1.96
CA ALA A 443 -15.41 18.79 2.51
C ALA A 443 -15.80 19.83 1.44
N GLU A 444 -15.95 19.42 0.17
CA GLU A 444 -16.30 20.27 -0.98
C GLU A 444 -15.29 21.42 -1.26
N GLU A 445 -14.04 21.29 -0.78
CA GLU A 445 -12.95 22.21 -1.15
C GLU A 445 -12.35 21.87 -2.51
N LEU A 446 -12.42 20.61 -2.92
CA LEU A 446 -12.13 20.12 -4.27
C LEU A 446 -13.38 19.42 -4.80
N THR A 447 -13.64 19.57 -6.09
CA THR A 447 -14.92 19.12 -6.68
C THR A 447 -14.94 17.64 -7.00
N ASP A 448 -13.80 17.08 -7.40
CA ASP A 448 -13.65 15.71 -7.89
C ASP A 448 -12.17 15.27 -7.94
N LEU A 449 -11.93 14.03 -8.34
CA LEU A 449 -10.57 13.50 -8.48
C LEU A 449 -9.73 14.26 -9.53
N LYS A 450 -10.36 14.78 -10.59
CA LYS A 450 -9.65 15.53 -11.65
C LYS A 450 -9.12 16.85 -11.10
N SER A 451 -9.97 17.62 -10.41
CA SER A 451 -9.57 18.87 -9.75
C SER A 451 -8.53 18.65 -8.67
N ALA A 452 -8.65 17.53 -7.92
CA ALA A 452 -7.69 17.13 -6.90
C ALA A 452 -6.30 16.86 -7.51
N ARG A 453 -6.22 16.11 -8.59
CA ARG A 453 -4.96 15.83 -9.31
C ARG A 453 -4.34 17.07 -9.95
N GLN A 454 -5.18 17.99 -10.46
CA GLN A 454 -4.68 19.28 -10.92
C GLN A 454 -4.06 20.07 -9.78
N CYS A 455 -4.71 20.09 -8.61
CA CYS A 455 -4.18 20.74 -7.42
C CYS A 455 -2.83 20.13 -7.00
N VAL A 456 -2.67 18.81 -7.04
CA VAL A 456 -1.37 18.13 -6.79
C VAL A 456 -0.31 18.61 -7.77
N ARG A 457 -0.63 18.65 -9.06
CA ARG A 457 0.31 19.10 -10.10
C ARG A 457 0.76 20.55 -9.90
N ASP A 458 -0.13 21.41 -9.45
CA ASP A 458 0.14 22.82 -9.23
C ASP A 458 0.90 23.09 -7.90
N SER A 459 0.82 22.13 -6.97
CA SER A 459 1.39 22.26 -5.61
C SER A 459 2.80 21.70 -5.48
N PHE A 460 3.14 20.65 -6.24
CA PHE A 460 4.38 19.90 -6.03
C PHE A 460 5.27 19.87 -7.27
N GLU A 461 6.58 19.83 -7.04
CA GLU A 461 7.56 19.64 -8.10
C GLU A 461 7.48 18.22 -8.65
N ILE A 462 7.34 18.11 -9.98
CA ILE A 462 7.39 16.85 -10.72
C ILE A 462 8.63 16.85 -11.61
N LYS A 463 9.60 16.01 -11.29
CA LYS A 463 10.84 15.85 -12.05
C LYS A 463 10.59 14.97 -13.27
N THR A 464 11.17 15.33 -14.40
CA THR A 464 10.99 14.59 -15.66
C THR A 464 12.31 13.93 -16.06
N PHE A 465 12.23 12.62 -16.39
CA PHE A 465 13.34 11.84 -16.92
C PHE A 465 12.92 11.29 -18.28
N VAL A 466 13.74 11.57 -19.28
CA VAL A 466 13.51 11.08 -20.66
C VAL A 466 14.46 9.92 -20.97
N PRO A 467 14.02 8.95 -21.78
CA PRO A 467 14.90 7.84 -22.19
C PRO A 467 16.17 8.35 -22.86
N ALA A 468 17.33 7.79 -22.50
CA ALA A 468 18.56 8.04 -23.24
C ALA A 468 18.41 7.52 -24.69
N LYS A 469 18.97 8.29 -25.65
CA LYS A 469 18.92 7.95 -27.08
C LYS A 469 19.83 6.77 -27.42
#